data_ccaef800139a2a4c7acb8c4db10c7112
#
_entry.id   ccaef800139a2a4c7acb8c4db10c7112
#
_cell.length_a   1.000
_cell.length_b   1.000
_cell.length_c   1.000
_cell.angle_alpha   90.00
_cell.angle_beta   90.00
_cell.angle_gamma   90.00
#
_symmetry.space_group_name_H-M   'P 1'
#
loop_
_entity.id
_entity.type
_entity.pdbx_description
1 polymer ?
#
loop_
_entity_poly.entity_id
_entity_poly.type
_entity_poly.pdbx_seq_one_letter_code
_entity_poly.pdbx_strand_id
1 'polypeptide(L)'
;DLEDLIQQTLKDPVEMRYFDHDLLLTAQEKGPLTELAYIRALSELTRKTREEGIDRIMDMHDIDVIISITGGPAWKIDLVNGDNFGLSSSSPAARAGYPNITVPMGQIEGLPVGISFFGRAWDEAKLIGYAYAFEQMTHARFAPFSELDLGSLDN
;
A
#
# COMPACT_ATOMS: atom_id res chain seq x y z
N ASP A 1 -16.28 -4.57 -19.13
CA ASP A 1 -15.83 -3.22 -18.79
C ASP A 1 -16.22 -2.82 -17.36
N LEU A 2 -16.01 -1.56 -16.96
CA LEU A 2 -16.34 -1.09 -15.61
C LEU A 2 -17.86 -1.08 -15.37
N GLU A 3 -18.64 -0.68 -16.38
CA GLU A 3 -20.09 -0.69 -16.32
C GLU A 3 -20.64 -2.10 -16.07
N ASP A 4 -20.13 -3.10 -16.81
CA ASP A 4 -20.53 -4.50 -16.63
C ASP A 4 -20.20 -5.00 -15.21
N LEU A 5 -19.03 -4.65 -14.69
CA LEU A 5 -18.62 -4.98 -13.31
C LEU A 5 -19.62 -4.38 -12.30
N ILE A 6 -19.90 -3.08 -12.40
CA ILE A 6 -20.84 -2.39 -11.53
C ILE A 6 -22.21 -3.07 -11.57
N GLN A 7 -22.73 -3.35 -12.76
CA GLN A 7 -24.04 -3.99 -12.93
C GLN A 7 -24.09 -5.40 -12.38
N GLN A 8 -23.02 -6.18 -12.48
CA GLN A 8 -22.96 -7.52 -11.91
C GLN A 8 -22.91 -7.47 -10.39
N THR A 9 -22.06 -6.63 -9.82
CA THR A 9 -21.89 -6.54 -8.37
C THR A 9 -23.13 -5.99 -7.67
N LEU A 10 -23.79 -4.98 -8.26
CA LEU A 10 -25.07 -4.45 -7.74
C LEU A 10 -26.19 -5.50 -7.66
N LYS A 11 -26.11 -6.59 -8.45
CA LYS A 11 -27.07 -7.68 -8.40
C LYS A 11 -26.71 -8.76 -7.38
N ASP A 12 -25.50 -8.75 -6.83
CA ASP A 12 -25.04 -9.72 -5.86
C ASP A 12 -25.31 -9.24 -4.43
N PRO A 13 -26.26 -9.85 -3.71
CA PRO A 13 -26.60 -9.43 -2.36
C PRO A 13 -25.50 -9.72 -1.33
N VAL A 14 -24.51 -10.56 -1.67
CA VAL A 14 -23.36 -10.83 -0.80
C VAL A 14 -22.38 -9.68 -0.89
N GLU A 15 -22.04 -9.23 -2.09
CA GLU A 15 -21.12 -8.11 -2.33
C GLU A 15 -21.67 -6.80 -1.77
N MET A 16 -22.97 -6.55 -1.95
CA MET A 16 -23.64 -5.31 -1.51
C MET A 16 -24.05 -5.32 -0.03
N ARG A 17 -23.69 -6.36 0.72
CA ARG A 17 -24.19 -6.53 2.09
C ARG A 17 -23.68 -5.47 3.07
N TYR A 18 -22.44 -5.03 2.92
CA TYR A 18 -21.74 -4.17 3.89
C TYR A 18 -21.12 -2.92 3.31
N PHE A 19 -20.83 -2.89 2.01
CA PHE A 19 -20.10 -1.80 1.36
C PHE A 19 -20.81 -1.36 0.08
N ASP A 20 -20.80 -0.06 -0.14
CA ASP A 20 -21.29 0.56 -1.38
C ASP A 20 -20.19 0.64 -2.45
N HIS A 21 -20.60 0.93 -3.70
CA HIS A 21 -19.72 1.05 -4.86
C HIS A 21 -19.44 2.49 -5.29
N ASP A 22 -19.51 3.45 -4.38
CA ASP A 22 -19.38 4.87 -4.66
C ASP A 22 -18.13 5.22 -5.47
N LEU A 23 -16.99 4.59 -5.16
CA LEU A 23 -15.74 4.80 -5.90
C LEU A 23 -15.83 4.30 -7.35
N LEU A 24 -16.47 3.17 -7.59
CA LEU A 24 -16.65 2.61 -8.93
C LEU A 24 -17.62 3.48 -9.74
N LEU A 25 -18.71 3.90 -9.13
CA LEU A 25 -19.69 4.82 -9.75
C LEU A 25 -19.03 6.15 -10.11
N THR A 26 -18.28 6.74 -9.17
CA THR A 26 -17.53 7.97 -9.43
C THR A 26 -16.48 7.81 -10.53
N ALA A 27 -15.81 6.63 -10.59
CA ALA A 27 -14.85 6.33 -11.65
C ALA A 27 -15.54 6.20 -13.02
N GLN A 28 -16.74 5.59 -13.07
CA GLN A 28 -17.52 5.44 -14.29
C GLN A 28 -17.96 6.80 -14.88
N GLU A 29 -18.17 7.81 -14.05
CA GLU A 29 -18.50 9.17 -14.48
C GLU A 29 -17.33 9.92 -15.11
N LYS A 30 -16.09 9.40 -14.98
CA LYS A 30 -14.91 10.07 -15.55
C LYS A 30 -14.83 9.84 -17.05
N GLY A 31 -14.31 10.85 -17.74
CA GLY A 31 -14.08 10.79 -19.17
C GLY A 31 -12.82 9.97 -19.55
N PRO A 32 -12.51 9.90 -20.84
CA PRO A 32 -11.37 9.14 -21.34
C PRO A 32 -10.04 9.73 -20.89
N LEU A 33 -8.99 8.89 -20.85
CA LEU A 33 -7.63 9.28 -20.45
C LEU A 33 -6.99 10.34 -21.38
N THR A 34 -7.65 10.68 -22.48
CA THR A 34 -7.25 11.74 -23.43
C THR A 34 -7.77 13.12 -23.04
N GLU A 35 -8.59 13.24 -22.00
CA GLU A 35 -9.07 14.54 -21.53
C GLU A 35 -7.94 15.41 -21.00
N LEU A 36 -7.98 16.70 -21.31
CA LEU A 36 -6.98 17.65 -20.84
C LEU A 36 -6.92 17.75 -19.31
N ALA A 37 -8.04 17.58 -18.63
CA ALA A 37 -8.09 17.56 -17.18
C ALA A 37 -7.28 16.40 -16.60
N TYR A 38 -7.44 15.20 -17.14
CA TYR A 38 -6.66 14.02 -16.75
C TYR A 38 -5.16 14.20 -17.05
N ILE A 39 -4.83 14.63 -18.28
CA ILE A 39 -3.44 14.81 -18.70
C ILE A 39 -2.71 15.83 -17.80
N ARG A 40 -3.38 16.95 -17.49
CA ARG A 40 -2.82 17.97 -16.58
C ARG A 40 -2.65 17.44 -15.16
N ALA A 41 -3.65 16.76 -14.62
CA ALA A 41 -3.57 16.17 -13.29
C ALA A 41 -2.45 15.13 -13.18
N LEU A 42 -2.29 14.27 -14.19
CA LEU A 42 -1.22 13.28 -14.24
C LEU A 42 0.16 13.93 -14.32
N SER A 43 0.32 14.94 -15.18
CA SER A 43 1.57 15.69 -15.31
C SER A 43 1.95 16.40 -14.00
N GLU A 44 0.99 17.04 -13.35
CA GLU A 44 1.22 17.71 -12.06
C GLU A 44 1.54 16.72 -10.94
N LEU A 45 0.82 15.59 -10.89
CA LEU A 45 1.10 14.51 -9.94
C LEU A 45 2.53 14.00 -10.11
N THR A 46 2.92 13.67 -11.34
CA THR A 46 4.27 13.17 -11.65
C THR A 46 5.35 14.17 -11.23
N ARG A 47 5.22 15.43 -11.60
CA ARG A 47 6.16 16.48 -11.20
C ARG A 47 6.29 16.62 -9.70
N LYS A 48 5.16 16.73 -8.98
CA LYS A 48 5.14 16.89 -7.52
C LYS A 48 5.68 15.71 -6.75
N THR A 49 5.45 14.48 -7.24
CA THR A 49 5.82 13.27 -6.52
C THR A 49 7.23 12.78 -6.85
N ARG A 50 7.71 13.02 -8.07
CA ARG A 50 9.06 12.66 -8.52
C ARG A 50 10.04 13.81 -8.33
N GLU A 51 10.04 14.77 -9.26
CA GLU A 51 11.02 15.85 -9.34
C GLU A 51 11.04 16.75 -8.10
N GLU A 52 9.87 17.16 -7.59
CA GLU A 52 9.73 18.00 -6.41
C GLU A 52 9.53 17.18 -5.11
N GLY A 53 9.34 15.88 -5.24
CA GLY A 53 9.10 14.92 -4.16
C GLY A 53 10.31 14.06 -3.85
N ILE A 54 10.23 12.78 -4.21
CA ILE A 54 11.20 11.74 -3.85
C ILE A 54 12.60 12.09 -4.35
N ASP A 55 12.74 12.47 -5.63
CA ASP A 55 14.05 12.78 -6.23
C ASP A 55 14.71 13.93 -5.52
N ARG A 56 13.97 15.01 -5.28
CA ARG A 56 14.48 16.18 -4.58
C ARG A 56 14.92 15.87 -3.15
N ILE A 57 14.14 15.08 -2.40
CA ILE A 57 14.51 14.70 -1.03
C ILE A 57 15.80 13.89 -1.04
N MET A 58 15.89 12.91 -1.93
CA MET A 58 17.07 12.05 -2.04
C MET A 58 18.31 12.85 -2.46
N ASP A 59 18.19 13.81 -3.38
CA ASP A 59 19.30 14.69 -3.77
C ASP A 59 19.72 15.64 -2.66
N MET A 60 18.73 16.26 -1.98
CA MET A 60 19.00 17.25 -0.93
C MET A 60 19.74 16.64 0.27
N HIS A 61 19.47 15.37 0.57
CA HIS A 61 20.03 14.68 1.72
C HIS A 61 21.11 13.67 1.37
N ASP A 62 21.46 13.54 0.08
CA ASP A 62 22.44 12.57 -0.43
C ASP A 62 22.17 11.14 0.08
N ILE A 63 20.92 10.68 -0.05
CA ILE A 63 20.47 9.37 0.42
C ILE A 63 20.13 8.45 -0.74
N ASP A 64 20.39 7.15 -0.53
CA ASP A 64 20.19 6.10 -1.51
C ASP A 64 18.84 5.38 -1.39
N VAL A 65 18.17 5.51 -0.25
CA VAL A 65 16.92 4.84 0.04
C VAL A 65 16.13 5.60 1.11
N ILE A 66 14.82 5.58 0.99
CA ILE A 66 13.90 6.07 2.02
C ILE A 66 13.30 4.85 2.71
N ILE A 67 13.30 4.85 4.04
CA ILE A 67 12.69 3.79 4.84
C ILE A 67 11.52 4.32 5.65
N SER A 68 10.52 3.48 5.84
CA SER A 68 9.37 3.81 6.68
C SER A 68 8.70 2.53 7.19
N ILE A 69 7.92 2.64 8.26
CA ILE A 69 7.00 1.58 8.66
C ILE A 69 6.01 1.37 7.54
N THR A 70 5.80 0.13 7.09
CA THR A 70 4.87 -0.19 6.00
C THR A 70 3.44 0.21 6.34
N GLY A 71 3.00 -0.15 7.54
CA GLY A 71 1.69 0.14 8.10
C GLY A 71 1.61 -0.25 9.56
N GLY A 72 0.53 0.11 10.23
CA GLY A 72 0.22 -0.39 11.57
C GLY A 72 -0.09 -1.89 11.58
N PRO A 73 -0.21 -2.52 12.77
CA PRO A 73 -0.70 -3.89 12.88
C PRO A 73 -2.16 -3.99 12.38
N ALA A 74 -2.56 -5.19 11.99
CA ALA A 74 -3.94 -5.45 11.59
C ALA A 74 -4.92 -5.05 12.70
N TRP A 75 -6.08 -4.51 12.34
CA TRP A 75 -7.16 -4.15 13.25
C TRP A 75 -8.39 -5.03 13.05
N LYS A 76 -9.30 -4.99 14.01
CA LYS A 76 -10.56 -5.71 13.90
C LYS A 76 -11.48 -5.02 12.89
N ILE A 77 -12.23 -5.83 12.13
CA ILE A 77 -13.31 -5.31 11.27
C ILE A 77 -14.38 -4.65 12.17
N ASP A 78 -14.67 -3.39 11.90
CA ASP A 78 -15.72 -2.63 12.58
C ASP A 78 -16.69 -2.06 11.55
N LEU A 79 -17.87 -2.67 11.45
CA LEU A 79 -18.90 -2.26 10.49
C LEU A 79 -19.68 -1.01 10.93
N VAL A 80 -19.47 -0.52 12.16
CA VAL A 80 -20.16 0.66 12.71
C VAL A 80 -19.28 1.90 12.61
N ASN A 81 -18.01 1.81 13.05
CA ASN A 81 -17.09 2.94 13.09
C ASN A 81 -16.14 2.98 11.88
N GLY A 82 -16.13 1.93 11.06
CA GLY A 82 -15.24 1.82 9.89
C GLY A 82 -13.82 1.39 10.26
N ASP A 83 -12.92 1.47 9.29
CA ASP A 83 -11.54 1.04 9.42
C ASP A 83 -10.70 1.95 10.31
N ASN A 84 -9.89 1.35 11.18
CA ASN A 84 -8.89 2.07 11.96
C ASN A 84 -7.57 2.22 11.17
N PHE A 85 -7.65 2.84 10.00
CA PHE A 85 -6.51 3.05 9.13
C PHE A 85 -5.65 4.21 9.61
N GLY A 86 -4.56 3.89 10.31
CA GLY A 86 -3.67 4.89 10.89
C GLY A 86 -2.51 5.29 9.95
N LEU A 87 -1.47 4.47 9.92
CA LEU A 87 -0.22 4.76 9.21
C LEU A 87 -0.07 3.87 7.98
N SER A 88 0.35 4.46 6.85
CA SER A 88 0.82 3.74 5.66
C SER A 88 1.91 4.53 4.95
N SER A 89 2.95 3.84 4.49
CA SER A 89 4.05 4.44 3.72
C SER A 89 3.97 4.19 2.22
N SER A 90 2.92 3.55 1.72
CA SER A 90 2.81 3.17 0.31
C SER A 90 2.58 4.35 -0.64
N SER A 91 1.85 5.38 -0.19
CA SER A 91 1.39 6.47 -1.03
C SER A 91 2.49 7.25 -1.78
N PRO A 92 3.64 7.62 -1.19
CA PRO A 92 4.66 8.36 -1.91
C PRO A 92 5.19 7.61 -3.13
N ALA A 93 5.61 6.37 -2.96
CA ALA A 93 6.12 5.53 -4.04
C ALA A 93 5.03 5.20 -5.07
N ALA A 94 3.82 4.84 -4.62
CA ALA A 94 2.69 4.52 -5.51
C ALA A 94 2.31 5.70 -6.41
N ARG A 95 2.24 6.92 -5.87
CA ARG A 95 1.93 8.13 -6.65
C ARG A 95 3.04 8.52 -7.61
N ALA A 96 4.29 8.28 -7.24
CA ALA A 96 5.43 8.49 -8.10
C ALA A 96 5.56 7.39 -9.18
N GLY A 97 4.96 6.23 -8.99
CA GLY A 97 5.21 5.04 -9.81
C GLY A 97 6.65 4.55 -9.63
N TYR A 98 7.18 4.63 -8.42
CA TYR A 98 8.52 4.22 -8.05
C TYR A 98 8.48 2.90 -7.27
N PRO A 99 9.56 2.10 -7.31
CA PRO A 99 9.60 0.82 -6.63
C PRO A 99 9.54 0.95 -5.10
N ASN A 100 8.84 0.02 -4.46
CA ASN A 100 8.74 -0.11 -3.02
C ASN A 100 8.76 -1.60 -2.67
N ILE A 101 9.59 -1.99 -1.72
CA ILE A 101 9.67 -3.35 -1.19
C ILE A 101 9.43 -3.33 0.32
N THR A 102 8.70 -4.32 0.80
CA THR A 102 8.41 -4.50 2.23
C THR A 102 8.95 -5.83 2.71
N VAL A 103 9.56 -5.81 3.89
CA VAL A 103 10.00 -7.02 4.61
C VAL A 103 9.50 -6.99 6.06
N PRO A 104 9.36 -8.15 6.72
CA PRO A 104 8.99 -8.21 8.13
C PRO A 104 9.97 -7.43 9.01
N MET A 105 9.43 -6.58 9.92
CA MET A 105 10.21 -5.82 10.89
C MET A 105 10.09 -6.38 12.30
N GLY A 106 9.02 -7.10 12.61
CA GLY A 106 8.73 -7.66 13.92
C GLY A 106 7.24 -7.82 14.15
N GLN A 107 6.83 -7.76 15.42
CA GLN A 107 5.45 -7.92 15.86
C GLN A 107 5.07 -6.88 16.90
N ILE A 108 3.80 -6.51 16.91
CA ILE A 108 3.16 -5.75 18.00
C ILE A 108 2.00 -6.60 18.51
N GLU A 109 2.08 -7.04 19.76
CA GLU A 109 1.07 -7.93 20.38
C GLU A 109 0.79 -9.19 19.54
N GLY A 110 1.83 -9.80 18.96
CA GLY A 110 1.71 -10.97 18.10
C GLY A 110 1.28 -10.71 16.67
N LEU A 111 0.92 -9.47 16.31
CA LEU A 111 0.55 -9.10 14.95
C LEU A 111 1.76 -8.61 14.16
N PRO A 112 1.98 -9.11 12.92
CA PRO A 112 3.14 -8.74 12.12
C PRO A 112 3.09 -7.27 11.69
N VAL A 113 4.27 -6.64 11.69
CA VAL A 113 4.48 -5.31 11.12
C VAL A 113 5.66 -5.34 10.16
N GLY A 114 5.64 -4.49 9.14
CA GLY A 114 6.64 -4.44 8.09
C GLY A 114 7.39 -3.12 8.05
N ILE A 115 8.59 -3.16 7.48
CA ILE A 115 9.38 -2.00 7.08
C ILE A 115 9.44 -1.94 5.56
N SER A 116 9.22 -0.76 5.01
CA SER A 116 9.28 -0.47 3.59
C SER A 116 10.56 0.26 3.22
N PHE A 117 11.13 -0.11 2.08
CA PHE A 117 12.25 0.54 1.42
C PHE A 117 11.78 1.03 0.05
N PHE A 118 11.94 2.30 -0.24
CA PHE A 118 11.59 2.85 -1.54
C PHE A 118 12.62 3.88 -2.00
N GLY A 119 12.69 4.09 -3.30
CA GLY A 119 13.71 4.94 -3.91
C GLY A 119 13.23 5.51 -5.24
N ARG A 120 14.16 5.74 -6.14
CA ARG A 120 13.92 6.32 -7.47
C ARG A 120 13.43 5.28 -8.47
N ALA A 121 13.03 5.74 -9.63
CA ALA A 121 12.75 4.85 -10.76
C ALA A 121 13.92 3.91 -11.04
N TRP A 122 13.62 2.62 -11.23
CA TRP A 122 14.57 1.56 -11.60
C TRP A 122 15.59 1.18 -10.50
N ASP A 123 15.33 1.57 -9.26
CA ASP A 123 16.17 1.20 -8.11
C ASP A 123 15.85 -0.19 -7.51
N GLU A 124 15.05 -1.03 -8.19
CA GLU A 124 14.58 -2.33 -7.67
C GLU A 124 15.73 -3.20 -7.15
N ALA A 125 16.81 -3.33 -7.92
CA ALA A 125 17.96 -4.16 -7.52
C ALA A 125 18.63 -3.64 -6.24
N LYS A 126 18.74 -2.32 -6.08
CA LYS A 126 19.30 -1.67 -4.89
C LYS A 126 18.39 -1.89 -3.69
N LEU A 127 17.07 -1.71 -3.86
CA LEU A 127 16.09 -1.89 -2.80
C LEU A 127 16.01 -3.35 -2.32
N ILE A 128 16.11 -4.33 -3.23
CA ILE A 128 16.21 -5.76 -2.88
C ILE A 128 17.46 -6.00 -2.04
N GLY A 129 18.59 -5.39 -2.40
CA GLY A 129 19.83 -5.50 -1.63
C GLY A 129 19.68 -4.99 -0.18
N TYR A 130 19.06 -3.83 0.01
CA TYR A 130 18.79 -3.27 1.35
C TYR A 130 17.80 -4.12 2.15
N ALA A 131 16.70 -4.54 1.53
CA ALA A 131 15.71 -5.40 2.16
C ALA A 131 16.31 -6.74 2.59
N TYR A 132 17.10 -7.35 1.72
CA TYR A 132 17.82 -8.59 2.03
C TYR A 132 18.81 -8.42 3.20
N ALA A 133 19.60 -7.35 3.18
CA ALA A 133 20.53 -7.06 4.28
C ALA A 133 19.79 -6.91 5.62
N PHE A 134 18.65 -6.20 5.61
CA PHE A 134 17.81 -6.05 6.80
C PHE A 134 17.29 -7.40 7.30
N GLU A 135 16.74 -8.25 6.41
CA GLU A 135 16.25 -9.59 6.78
C GLU A 135 17.36 -10.46 7.38
N GLN A 136 18.56 -10.45 6.76
CA GLN A 136 19.71 -11.24 7.25
C GLN A 136 20.24 -10.78 8.61
N MET A 137 20.11 -9.51 8.91
CA MET A 137 20.56 -8.94 10.19
C MET A 137 19.55 -9.14 11.31
N THR A 138 18.25 -9.05 11.00
CA THR A 138 17.20 -9.01 12.02
C THR A 138 16.54 -10.35 12.27
N HIS A 139 16.45 -11.20 11.23
CA HIS A 139 15.68 -12.46 11.25
C HIS A 139 14.25 -12.26 11.80
N ALA A 140 13.65 -11.10 11.50
CA ALA A 140 12.37 -10.68 12.09
C ALA A 140 11.16 -11.45 11.56
N ARG A 141 11.35 -12.28 10.51
CA ARG A 141 10.28 -13.11 9.97
C ARG A 141 10.00 -14.29 10.89
N PHE A 142 8.74 -14.52 11.18
CA PHE A 142 8.25 -15.71 11.88
C PHE A 142 7.19 -16.43 11.03
N ALA A 143 6.98 -17.72 11.29
CA ALA A 143 5.93 -18.48 10.64
C ALA A 143 4.55 -17.98 11.13
N PRO A 144 3.53 -17.90 10.27
CA PRO A 144 2.17 -17.65 10.72
C PRO A 144 1.71 -18.79 11.65
N PHE A 145 0.78 -18.48 12.53
CA PHE A 145 0.16 -19.51 13.38
C PHE A 145 -0.42 -20.62 12.51
N SER A 146 -0.18 -21.89 12.89
CA SER A 146 -0.84 -23.03 12.28
C SER A 146 -2.27 -23.17 12.85
N GLU A 147 -3.16 -23.83 12.11
CA GLU A 147 -4.52 -24.14 12.62
C GLU A 147 -4.49 -24.96 13.94
N LEU A 148 -3.38 -25.70 14.18
CA LEU A 148 -3.13 -26.45 15.42
C LEU A 148 -2.88 -25.51 16.63
N ASP A 149 -2.32 -24.34 16.40
CA ASP A 149 -2.03 -23.38 17.47
C ASP A 149 -3.29 -22.60 17.88
N LEU A 150 -4.27 -22.44 16.98
CA LEU A 150 -5.53 -21.76 17.26
C LEU A 150 -6.43 -22.56 18.22
N GLY A 151 -6.33 -23.89 18.21
CA GLY A 151 -7.09 -24.77 19.12
C GLY A 151 -6.63 -24.71 20.58
N SER A 152 -5.52 -24.06 20.87
CA SER A 152 -4.99 -23.88 22.25
C SER A 152 -5.41 -22.56 22.91
N LEU A 153 -6.09 -21.68 22.19
CA LEU A 153 -6.52 -20.37 22.68
C LEU A 153 -7.94 -20.36 23.26
N ASP A 154 -8.68 -21.49 23.13
CA ASP A 154 -10.08 -21.63 23.59
C ASP A 154 -10.20 -22.36 24.95
N ASN A 155 -9.18 -22.34 25.82
CA ASN A 155 -9.24 -22.89 27.19
C ASN A 155 -9.03 -21.80 28.25
#